data_935735dc0e046a9c0ccf48646a51fce9
#
_entry.id   935735dc0e046a9c0ccf48646a51fce9
#
_cell.length_a   1.000
_cell.length_b   1.000
_cell.length_c   1.000
_cell.angle_alpha   90.00
_cell.angle_beta   90.00
_cell.angle_gamma   90.00
#
_symmetry.space_group_name_H-M   'P 1'
#
loop_
_entity.id
_entity.type
_entity.pdbx_description
1 polymer ?
#
loop_
_entity_poly.entity_id
_entity_poly.type
_entity_poly.pdbx_seq_one_letter_code
_entity_poly.pdbx_strand_id
1 'polypeptide(L)'
;MSDTTVIPGSLTVRNLFEDLLGRDVQVSPGDPLEAADLPTATIAIFTDPAQQLYAVIGLQLSLAANAGAALGLLPPGAAEDSIEEKKLFPNLAENVFELCNVMTSLLNREGSPHVKLYQVIYPGMDLPNDARAHLLALGRRLDLTIEVARYGKGKFSLSLAH
;
A
#
# COMPACT_ATOMS: atom_id res chain seq x y z
N MET A 1 -12.25 27.45 -1.90
CA MET A 1 -11.53 27.01 -0.75
C MET A 1 -10.38 26.08 -1.12
N SER A 2 -9.27 26.23 -0.46
CA SER A 2 -8.13 25.39 -0.76
C SER A 2 -8.40 23.93 -0.41
N ASP A 3 -7.76 23.06 -1.14
CA ASP A 3 -7.78 21.65 -0.87
C ASP A 3 -7.15 21.38 0.50
N THR A 4 -7.87 20.67 1.36
CA THR A 4 -7.40 20.30 2.69
C THR A 4 -6.71 18.95 2.72
N THR A 5 -6.60 18.29 1.57
CA THR A 5 -5.94 17.00 1.49
C THR A 5 -4.46 17.14 1.80
N VAL A 6 -4.00 16.39 2.78
CA VAL A 6 -2.61 16.41 3.21
C VAL A 6 -2.04 15.01 3.06
N ILE A 7 -0.85 14.92 2.46
CA ILE A 7 -0.15 13.64 2.36
C ILE A 7 0.28 13.23 3.78
N PRO A 8 -0.01 11.99 4.21
CA PRO A 8 0.45 11.51 5.51
C PRO A 8 1.97 11.48 5.56
N GLY A 9 2.53 11.70 6.74
CA GLY A 9 3.98 11.64 6.92
C GLY A 9 4.47 10.20 7.06
N SER A 10 5.77 10.02 6.87
CA SER A 10 6.38 8.70 6.99
C SER A 10 6.18 8.09 8.38
N LEU A 11 6.22 8.92 9.43
CA LEU A 11 6.00 8.44 10.79
C LEU A 11 4.59 7.89 10.99
N THR A 12 3.59 8.54 10.40
CA THR A 12 2.21 8.07 10.47
C THR A 12 2.08 6.71 9.80
N VAL A 13 2.72 6.53 8.65
CA VAL A 13 2.71 5.24 7.94
C VAL A 13 3.42 4.17 8.76
N ARG A 14 4.59 4.50 9.32
CA ARG A 14 5.32 3.56 10.17
C ARG A 14 4.48 3.10 11.35
N ASN A 15 3.86 4.05 12.05
CA ASN A 15 3.05 3.72 13.23
C ASN A 15 1.88 2.82 12.88
N LEU A 16 1.24 3.05 11.75
CA LEU A 16 0.15 2.19 11.29
C LEU A 16 0.62 0.76 11.08
N PHE A 17 1.76 0.60 10.40
CA PHE A 17 2.32 -0.74 10.16
C PHE A 17 2.73 -1.41 11.47
N GLU A 18 3.40 -0.67 12.38
CA GLU A 18 3.80 -1.24 13.67
C GLU A 18 2.62 -1.68 14.50
N ASP A 19 1.59 -0.84 14.57
CA ASP A 19 0.40 -1.15 15.36
C ASP A 19 -0.33 -2.37 14.81
N LEU A 20 -0.46 -2.44 13.49
CA LEU A 20 -1.18 -3.54 12.85
C LEU A 20 -0.39 -4.85 12.94
N LEU A 21 0.91 -4.80 12.66
CA LEU A 21 1.74 -6.01 12.58
C LEU A 21 2.27 -6.47 13.93
N GLY A 22 2.22 -5.61 14.94
CA GLY A 22 2.72 -5.94 16.28
C GLY A 22 4.21 -6.17 16.35
N ARG A 23 4.99 -5.50 15.50
CA ARG A 23 6.45 -5.61 15.48
C ARG A 23 7.09 -4.35 14.95
N ASP A 24 8.41 -4.25 15.10
CA ASP A 24 9.16 -3.10 14.64
C ASP A 24 9.13 -2.98 13.13
N VAL A 25 8.95 -1.76 12.66
CA VAL A 25 8.94 -1.43 11.23
C VAL A 25 9.84 -0.22 11.04
N GLN A 26 10.74 -0.30 10.07
CA GLN A 26 11.60 0.82 9.71
C GLN A 26 11.12 1.40 8.39
N VAL A 27 11.05 2.72 8.34
CA VAL A 27 10.58 3.45 7.17
C VAL A 27 11.61 4.49 6.80
N SER A 28 11.96 4.54 5.53
CA SER A 28 12.90 5.53 4.99
C SER A 28 12.38 6.01 3.64
N PRO A 29 12.85 7.19 3.17
CA PRO A 29 12.53 7.63 1.82
C PRO A 29 12.95 6.56 0.82
N GLY A 30 12.10 6.27 -0.15
CA GLY A 30 12.35 5.23 -1.13
C GLY A 30 12.04 5.67 -2.54
N ASP A 31 12.35 4.81 -3.49
CA ASP A 31 12.02 5.05 -4.88
C ASP A 31 10.56 4.74 -5.14
N PRO A 32 9.90 5.47 -6.06
CA PRO A 32 8.53 5.15 -6.42
C PRO A 32 8.43 3.80 -7.13
N LEU A 33 7.24 3.21 -7.09
CA LEU A 33 6.95 2.04 -7.92
C LEU A 33 7.13 2.43 -9.38
N GLU A 34 7.76 1.54 -10.14
CA GLU A 34 7.95 1.72 -11.57
C GLU A 34 6.97 0.84 -12.35
N ALA A 35 6.85 1.11 -13.65
CA ALA A 35 5.97 0.30 -14.50
C ALA A 35 6.27 -1.20 -14.39
N ALA A 36 7.55 -1.56 -14.26
CA ALA A 36 7.96 -2.96 -14.13
C ALA A 36 7.50 -3.60 -12.83
N ASP A 37 7.24 -2.83 -11.79
CA ASP A 37 6.77 -3.35 -10.50
C ASP A 37 5.27 -3.67 -10.51
N LEU A 38 4.50 -3.00 -11.35
CA LEU A 38 3.04 -3.03 -11.28
C LEU A 38 2.39 -4.39 -11.51
N PRO A 39 2.88 -5.23 -12.44
CA PRO A 39 2.24 -6.54 -12.66
C PRO A 39 2.18 -7.44 -11.43
N THR A 40 3.13 -7.30 -10.51
CA THR A 40 3.18 -8.10 -9.29
C THR A 40 2.85 -7.32 -8.02
N ALA A 41 2.57 -6.01 -8.15
CA ALA A 41 2.23 -5.19 -7.00
C ALA A 41 0.78 -5.40 -6.56
N THR A 42 0.50 -5.09 -5.31
CA THR A 42 -0.87 -4.98 -4.80
C THR A 42 -1.23 -3.51 -4.76
N ILE A 43 -2.34 -3.13 -5.38
CA ILE A 43 -2.74 -1.74 -5.52
C ILE A 43 -4.09 -1.53 -4.84
N ALA A 44 -4.13 -0.64 -3.87
CA ALA A 44 -5.37 -0.26 -3.20
C ALA A 44 -5.89 1.04 -3.81
N ILE A 45 -7.16 1.03 -4.22
CA ILE A 45 -7.82 2.17 -4.85
C ILE A 45 -8.84 2.73 -3.88
N PHE A 46 -8.76 4.04 -3.62
CA PHE A 46 -9.63 4.74 -2.68
C PHE A 46 -10.46 5.77 -3.40
N THR A 47 -11.73 5.87 -3.02
CA THR A 47 -12.66 6.81 -3.63
C THR A 47 -13.28 7.74 -2.59
N ASP A 48 -13.71 8.92 -3.05
CA ASP A 48 -14.39 9.91 -2.22
C ASP A 48 -15.90 9.62 -2.18
N PRO A 49 -16.70 10.42 -1.44
CA PRO A 49 -18.16 10.19 -1.39
C PRO A 49 -18.86 10.30 -2.74
N ALA A 50 -18.28 11.00 -3.70
CA ALA A 50 -18.81 11.08 -5.06
C ALA A 50 -18.35 9.91 -5.94
N GLN A 51 -17.67 8.93 -5.33
CA GLN A 51 -17.14 7.75 -6.00
C GLN A 51 -16.09 8.06 -7.06
N GLN A 52 -15.39 9.16 -6.89
CA GLN A 52 -14.27 9.52 -7.75
C GLN A 52 -12.96 9.09 -7.13
N LEU A 53 -11.98 8.82 -7.97
CA LEU A 53 -10.66 8.42 -7.51
C LEU A 53 -10.06 9.50 -6.62
N TYR A 54 -9.69 9.13 -5.39
CA TYR A 54 -9.11 10.04 -4.42
C TYR A 54 -7.62 9.79 -4.23
N ALA A 55 -7.24 8.53 -4.09
CA ALA A 55 -5.85 8.15 -3.85
C ALA A 55 -5.62 6.71 -4.27
N VAL A 56 -4.36 6.39 -4.53
CA VAL A 56 -3.92 5.03 -4.85
C VAL A 56 -2.71 4.72 -3.97
N ILE A 57 -2.69 3.54 -3.37
CA ILE A 57 -1.53 3.06 -2.63
C ILE A 57 -1.06 1.78 -3.29
N GLY A 58 0.21 1.76 -3.69
CA GLY A 58 0.83 0.58 -4.27
C GLY A 58 1.85 -0.03 -3.34
N LEU A 59 1.80 -1.35 -3.20
CA LEU A 59 2.75 -2.12 -2.41
C LEU A 59 3.51 -3.04 -3.35
N GLN A 60 4.82 -2.91 -3.38
CA GLN A 60 5.66 -3.85 -4.11
C GLN A 60 5.42 -5.26 -3.58
N LEU A 61 5.53 -6.26 -4.42
CA LEU A 61 5.27 -7.65 -4.04
C LEU A 61 6.01 -8.04 -2.75
N SER A 62 7.27 -7.67 -2.63
CA SER A 62 8.06 -8.00 -1.43
C SER A 62 7.45 -7.38 -0.17
N LEU A 63 6.98 -6.14 -0.24
CA LEU A 63 6.34 -5.52 0.92
C LEU A 63 5.01 -6.19 1.25
N ALA A 64 4.18 -6.41 0.25
CA ALA A 64 2.87 -7.04 0.45
C ALA A 64 3.03 -8.43 1.06
N ALA A 65 3.94 -9.25 0.51
CA ALA A 65 4.15 -10.60 1.01
C ALA A 65 4.70 -10.59 2.43
N ASN A 66 5.70 -9.76 2.72
CA ASN A 66 6.29 -9.68 4.06
C ASN A 66 5.29 -9.19 5.10
N ALA A 67 4.52 -8.14 4.77
CA ALA A 67 3.52 -7.61 5.68
C ALA A 67 2.38 -8.61 5.90
N GLY A 68 1.93 -9.27 4.83
CA GLY A 68 0.88 -10.28 4.94
C GLY A 68 1.29 -11.46 5.79
N ALA A 69 2.53 -11.93 5.64
CA ALA A 69 3.04 -13.01 6.47
C ALA A 69 3.16 -12.58 7.93
N ALA A 70 3.67 -11.37 8.17
CA ALA A 70 3.82 -10.85 9.53
C ALA A 70 2.46 -10.69 10.22
N LEU A 71 1.47 -10.15 9.52
CA LEU A 71 0.13 -9.97 10.07
C LEU A 71 -0.51 -11.31 10.46
N GLY A 72 -0.31 -12.33 9.65
CA GLY A 72 -0.86 -13.66 9.90
C GLY A 72 0.00 -14.52 10.82
N LEU A 73 1.08 -13.99 11.36
CA LEU A 73 2.04 -14.72 12.20
C LEU A 73 2.59 -15.94 11.48
N LEU A 74 2.74 -15.86 10.17
CA LEU A 74 3.35 -16.88 9.35
C LEU A 74 4.87 -16.73 9.37
N PRO A 75 5.63 -17.81 9.14
CA PRO A 75 7.08 -17.69 9.09
C PRO A 75 7.54 -16.90 7.86
N PRO A 76 8.74 -16.28 7.91
CA PRO A 76 9.27 -15.54 6.76
C PRO A 76 9.32 -16.35 5.47
N GLY A 77 9.48 -17.66 5.54
CA GLY A 77 9.49 -18.54 4.38
C GLY A 77 8.20 -18.44 3.56
N ALA A 78 7.06 -18.18 4.20
CA ALA A 78 5.80 -18.02 3.48
C ALA A 78 5.86 -16.81 2.53
N ALA A 79 6.47 -15.72 2.99
CA ALA A 79 6.66 -14.54 2.14
C ALA A 79 7.69 -14.81 1.05
N GLU A 80 8.79 -15.46 1.39
CA GLU A 80 9.85 -15.77 0.44
C GLU A 80 9.33 -16.61 -0.73
N ASP A 81 8.53 -17.63 -0.44
CA ASP A 81 7.94 -18.49 -1.46
C ASP A 81 7.01 -17.69 -2.39
N SER A 82 6.21 -16.81 -1.82
CA SER A 82 5.29 -15.96 -2.59
C SER A 82 6.07 -15.02 -3.52
N ILE A 83 7.12 -14.40 -3.00
CA ILE A 83 7.97 -13.48 -3.77
C ILE A 83 8.66 -14.24 -4.92
N GLU A 84 9.20 -15.41 -4.63
CA GLU A 84 9.91 -16.21 -5.62
C GLU A 84 8.98 -16.63 -6.77
N GLU A 85 7.74 -16.97 -6.46
CA GLU A 85 6.77 -17.35 -7.48
C GLU A 85 6.09 -16.17 -8.16
N LYS A 86 6.41 -14.95 -7.72
CA LYS A 86 5.84 -13.72 -8.28
C LYS A 86 4.31 -13.69 -8.19
N LYS A 87 3.79 -14.19 -7.09
CA LYS A 87 2.35 -14.24 -6.79
C LYS A 87 2.14 -13.82 -5.35
N LEU A 88 0.93 -13.39 -5.04
CA LEU A 88 0.53 -13.20 -3.66
C LEU A 88 -0.40 -14.36 -3.31
N PHE A 89 0.10 -15.29 -2.48
CA PHE A 89 -0.68 -16.48 -2.13
C PHE A 89 -1.96 -16.09 -1.39
N PRO A 90 -3.04 -16.90 -1.53
CA PRO A 90 -4.35 -16.52 -0.98
C PRO A 90 -4.35 -16.17 0.51
N ASN A 91 -3.62 -16.90 1.32
CA ASN A 91 -3.54 -16.60 2.76
C ASN A 91 -2.85 -15.25 3.03
N LEU A 92 -1.84 -14.91 2.23
CA LEU A 92 -1.19 -13.60 2.33
C LEU A 92 -2.12 -12.51 1.78
N ALA A 93 -2.82 -12.78 0.70
CA ALA A 93 -3.73 -11.82 0.09
C ALA A 93 -4.83 -11.39 1.05
N GLU A 94 -5.39 -12.31 1.82
CA GLU A 94 -6.40 -11.98 2.83
C GLU A 94 -5.84 -11.01 3.87
N ASN A 95 -4.63 -11.26 4.34
CA ASN A 95 -3.98 -10.39 5.32
C ASN A 95 -3.63 -9.02 4.71
N VAL A 96 -3.21 -9.01 3.45
CA VAL A 96 -2.92 -7.76 2.74
C VAL A 96 -4.20 -6.96 2.51
N PHE A 97 -5.33 -7.60 2.27
CA PHE A 97 -6.61 -6.91 2.19
C PHE A 97 -6.91 -6.16 3.49
N GLU A 98 -6.68 -6.82 4.63
CA GLU A 98 -6.86 -6.18 5.94
C GLU A 98 -5.95 -4.97 6.08
N LEU A 99 -4.69 -5.09 5.66
CA LEU A 99 -3.76 -3.96 5.67
C LEU A 99 -4.29 -2.82 4.80
N CYS A 100 -4.76 -3.11 3.59
CA CYS A 100 -5.31 -2.09 2.69
C CYS A 100 -6.52 -1.40 3.33
N ASN A 101 -7.37 -2.16 3.99
CA ASN A 101 -8.54 -1.62 4.66
C ASN A 101 -8.13 -0.67 5.80
N VAL A 102 -7.16 -1.08 6.61
CA VAL A 102 -6.64 -0.25 7.71
C VAL A 102 -5.95 1.00 7.17
N MET A 103 -5.28 0.91 6.03
CA MET A 103 -4.61 2.07 5.41
C MET A 103 -5.58 3.18 5.00
N THR A 104 -6.88 2.89 4.93
CA THR A 104 -7.89 3.92 4.70
C THR A 104 -7.76 5.05 5.72
N SER A 105 -7.36 4.73 6.95
CA SER A 105 -7.19 5.73 8.01
C SER A 105 -6.11 6.76 7.70
N LEU A 106 -5.15 6.44 6.83
CA LEU A 106 -4.13 7.41 6.41
C LEU A 106 -4.75 8.56 5.63
N LEU A 107 -5.89 8.33 5.00
CA LEU A 107 -6.57 9.28 4.13
C LEU A 107 -7.77 9.95 4.79
N ASN A 108 -8.33 9.35 5.83
CA ASN A 108 -9.47 9.89 6.57
C ASN A 108 -8.97 10.71 7.76
N ARG A 109 -8.73 11.99 7.49
CA ARG A 109 -8.20 12.92 8.46
C ARG A 109 -9.18 14.06 8.63
N GLU A 110 -9.04 14.82 9.73
CA GLU A 110 -9.87 15.97 9.95
C GLU A 110 -9.78 16.94 8.77
N GLY A 111 -10.92 17.35 8.26
CA GLY A 111 -11.00 18.26 7.13
C GLY A 111 -10.95 17.58 5.77
N SER A 112 -10.72 16.26 5.71
CA SER A 112 -10.74 15.54 4.44
C SER A 112 -12.14 14.99 4.15
N PRO A 113 -12.47 14.70 2.89
CA PRO A 113 -13.70 13.97 2.59
C PRO A 113 -13.62 12.56 3.18
N HIS A 114 -14.78 11.92 3.35
CA HIS A 114 -14.80 10.54 3.84
C HIS A 114 -14.40 9.58 2.72
N VAL A 115 -13.21 9.03 2.83
CA VAL A 115 -12.60 8.18 1.81
C VAL A 115 -12.85 6.72 2.14
N LYS A 116 -13.13 5.91 1.13
CA LYS A 116 -13.36 4.48 1.26
C LYS A 116 -12.42 3.68 0.38
N LEU A 117 -12.06 2.50 0.84
CA LEU A 117 -11.38 1.52 0.00
C LEU A 117 -12.40 1.02 -1.02
N TYR A 118 -12.12 1.27 -2.29
CA TYR A 118 -13.01 0.86 -3.37
C TYR A 118 -12.68 -0.54 -3.89
N GLN A 119 -11.39 -0.80 -4.14
CA GLN A 119 -10.96 -2.05 -4.72
C GLN A 119 -9.49 -2.30 -4.41
N VAL A 120 -9.13 -3.57 -4.29
CA VAL A 120 -7.74 -4.01 -4.21
C VAL A 120 -7.42 -4.80 -5.48
N ILE A 121 -6.38 -4.39 -6.18
CA ILE A 121 -5.90 -5.07 -7.38
C ILE A 121 -4.71 -5.93 -6.96
N TYR A 122 -4.86 -7.23 -7.07
CA TYR A 122 -3.81 -8.19 -6.73
C TYR A 122 -2.93 -8.52 -7.95
N PRO A 123 -1.74 -9.11 -7.73
CA PRO A 123 -0.90 -9.52 -8.87
C PRO A 123 -1.68 -10.33 -9.90
N GLY A 124 -1.51 -9.98 -11.15
CA GLY A 124 -2.20 -10.65 -12.26
C GLY A 124 -3.56 -10.11 -12.62
N MET A 125 -4.12 -9.22 -11.81
CA MET A 125 -5.40 -8.57 -12.12
C MET A 125 -5.16 -7.33 -12.98
N ASP A 126 -6.19 -6.94 -13.74
CA ASP A 126 -6.10 -5.74 -14.56
C ASP A 126 -6.12 -4.49 -13.68
N LEU A 127 -5.16 -3.61 -13.90
CA LEU A 127 -5.06 -2.35 -13.18
C LEU A 127 -5.76 -1.26 -14.02
N PRO A 128 -6.77 -0.56 -13.44
CA PRO A 128 -7.41 0.53 -14.15
C PRO A 128 -6.41 1.60 -14.59
N ASN A 129 -6.64 2.17 -15.78
CA ASN A 129 -5.71 3.13 -16.38
C ASN A 129 -5.50 4.38 -15.54
N ASP A 130 -6.54 4.90 -14.89
CA ASP A 130 -6.43 6.09 -14.05
C ASP A 130 -5.57 5.81 -12.80
N ALA A 131 -5.77 4.66 -12.16
CA ALA A 131 -4.96 4.28 -11.02
C ALA A 131 -3.49 4.11 -11.43
N ARG A 132 -3.25 3.47 -12.56
CA ARG A 132 -1.89 3.30 -13.11
C ARG A 132 -1.23 4.65 -13.36
N ALA A 133 -1.97 5.57 -13.99
CA ALA A 133 -1.45 6.88 -14.31
C ALA A 133 -1.01 7.64 -13.05
N HIS A 134 -1.83 7.59 -11.99
CA HIS A 134 -1.48 8.26 -10.73
C HIS A 134 -0.28 7.63 -10.04
N LEU A 135 -0.16 6.31 -10.08
CA LEU A 135 0.99 5.64 -9.46
C LEU A 135 2.30 6.00 -10.15
N LEU A 136 2.27 6.26 -11.45
CA LEU A 136 3.48 6.54 -12.23
C LEU A 136 3.73 8.01 -12.45
N ALA A 137 2.77 8.87 -12.15
CA ALA A 137 2.89 10.31 -12.38
C ALA A 137 3.64 11.00 -11.25
N LEU A 138 4.28 12.10 -11.58
CA LEU A 138 4.76 13.04 -10.57
C LEU A 138 3.56 13.76 -9.98
N GLY A 139 3.71 14.33 -8.79
CA GLY A 139 2.61 15.07 -8.15
C GLY A 139 2.65 14.88 -6.64
N ARG A 140 1.47 14.90 -6.03
CA ARG A 140 1.37 14.77 -4.57
C ARG A 140 1.46 13.29 -4.22
N ARG A 141 2.63 12.89 -3.75
CA ARG A 141 2.90 11.49 -3.48
C ARG A 141 3.86 11.29 -2.32
N LEU A 142 3.85 10.09 -1.77
CA LEU A 142 4.78 9.67 -0.72
C LEU A 142 5.34 8.31 -1.13
N ASP A 143 6.65 8.22 -1.29
CA ASP A 143 7.32 6.99 -1.66
C ASP A 143 8.30 6.58 -0.56
N LEU A 144 8.15 5.38 -0.07
CA LEU A 144 8.91 4.88 1.06
C LEU A 144 9.46 3.49 0.79
N THR A 145 10.58 3.18 1.44
CA THR A 145 10.99 1.80 1.66
C THR A 145 10.57 1.42 3.06
N ILE A 146 9.82 0.35 3.19
CA ILE A 146 9.32 -0.12 4.48
C ILE A 146 9.92 -1.49 4.75
N GLU A 147 10.57 -1.62 5.90
CA GLU A 147 11.18 -2.89 6.32
C GLU A 147 10.45 -3.43 7.55
N VAL A 148 9.91 -4.63 7.42
CA VAL A 148 9.22 -5.34 8.50
C VAL A 148 10.25 -6.23 9.19
N ALA A 149 10.47 -6.01 10.49
CA ALA A 149 11.48 -6.74 11.25
C ALA A 149 11.34 -8.25 11.08
N ARG A 150 12.44 -8.93 10.75
CA ARG A 150 12.55 -10.37 10.53
C ARG A 150 11.92 -10.88 9.24
N TYR A 151 11.24 -10.03 8.46
CA TYR A 151 10.63 -10.47 7.20
C TYR A 151 11.35 -9.87 6.00
N GLY A 152 11.43 -8.56 5.91
CA GLY A 152 12.12 -7.92 4.81
C GLY A 152 11.46 -6.61 4.40
N LYS A 153 11.92 -6.07 3.30
CA LYS A 153 11.54 -4.72 2.88
C LYS A 153 10.97 -4.70 1.47
N GLY A 154 10.28 -3.61 1.16
CA GLY A 154 9.77 -3.34 -0.16
C GLY A 154 9.28 -1.91 -0.28
N LYS A 155 8.88 -1.55 -1.49
CA LYS A 155 8.44 -0.19 -1.81
C LYS A 155 6.97 0.02 -1.47
N PHE A 156 6.69 1.21 -0.96
CA PHE A 156 5.34 1.72 -0.70
C PHE A 156 5.21 3.03 -1.47
N SER A 157 4.17 3.16 -2.28
CA SER A 157 3.89 4.40 -2.99
C SER A 157 2.45 4.81 -2.75
N LEU A 158 2.26 6.05 -2.30
CA LEU A 158 0.95 6.65 -2.14
C LEU A 158 0.88 7.85 -3.09
N SER A 159 -0.17 7.92 -3.89
CA SER A 159 -0.39 9.03 -4.80
C SER A 159 -1.80 9.57 -4.62
N LEU A 160 -1.90 10.89 -4.44
CA LEU A 160 -3.20 11.56 -4.36
C LEU A 160 -3.64 11.97 -5.77
N ALA A 161 -4.95 11.83 -6.03
CA ALA A 161 -5.51 12.17 -7.33
C ALA A 161 -5.70 13.68 -7.52
N HIS A 162 -5.53 14.46 -6.45
CA HIS A 162 -5.75 15.92 -6.50
C HIS A 162 -4.56 16.70 -5.99
#